data_39576472380a6472397495971bc5a5b9
#
_entry.id   39576472380a6472397495971bc5a5b9
#
_cell.length_a   1.000
_cell.length_b   1.000
_cell.length_c   1.000
_cell.angle_alpha   90.00
_cell.angle_beta   90.00
_cell.angle_gamma   90.00
#
_symmetry.space_group_name_H-M   'P 1'
#
loop_
_entity.id
_entity.type
_entity.pdbx_description
1 polymer ?
#
loop_
_entity_poly.entity_id
_entity_poly.type
_entity_poly.pdbx_seq_one_letter_code
_entity_poly.pdbx_strand_id
1 'polypeptide(L)'
;MVIIQPSGGLCNRMRVINSSLELAKRKNTKLLVLWYCTDELNAPFESLFQPVEEFKVINFTSLKDLRKIWYQLTARTRVSNADIENHTTDGTLDQDFFDSIKLPAYIFTWEHFYLADEYFKLFKPTAELQKRIDEVTKHFTDDMVSVHIRRTDQVTSIAHSKTENFIELMNREIEANPDVKFFLATDDKEEEALLRKTFPGRIVSNENRTLRRDSLDGMYDALLDLFCLASCKKIIGSYCSSFTDTAASLGGIPKLIAGVDN
;
A
#
# COMPACT_ATOMS: atom_id res chain seq x y z
N MET A 1 -17.40 11.72 15.13
CA MET A 1 -16.99 11.25 13.81
C MET A 1 -15.50 11.52 13.64
N VAL A 2 -14.74 10.55 13.16
CA VAL A 2 -13.36 10.72 12.67
C VAL A 2 -13.45 11.08 11.20
N ILE A 3 -12.70 12.11 10.78
CA ILE A 3 -12.60 12.59 9.40
C ILE A 3 -11.12 12.49 9.03
N ILE A 4 -10.80 11.59 8.12
CA ILE A 4 -9.43 11.39 7.66
C ILE A 4 -9.23 11.92 6.24
N GLN A 5 -8.18 12.69 6.03
CA GLN A 5 -7.62 12.99 4.72
C GLN A 5 -6.30 12.23 4.61
N PRO A 6 -6.29 11.01 4.05
CA PRO A 6 -5.06 10.27 3.83
C PRO A 6 -4.27 10.90 2.69
N SER A 7 -2.94 10.94 2.81
CA SER A 7 -2.02 11.49 1.81
C SER A 7 -1.03 10.44 1.34
N GLY A 8 -0.20 10.80 0.36
CA GLY A 8 0.75 9.88 -0.26
C GLY A 8 0.13 8.95 -1.29
N GLY A 9 0.90 7.94 -1.69
CA GLY A 9 0.48 6.93 -2.65
C GLY A 9 -0.52 5.92 -2.10
N LEU A 10 -0.96 4.99 -2.96
CA LEU A 10 -2.04 4.03 -2.68
C LEU A 10 -1.89 3.30 -1.33
N CYS A 11 -0.74 2.67 -1.10
CA CYS A 11 -0.52 1.85 0.09
C CYS A 11 -0.48 2.69 1.38
N ASN A 12 0.10 3.89 1.35
CA ASN A 12 0.06 4.80 2.49
C ASN A 12 -1.39 5.14 2.84
N ARG A 13 -2.22 5.48 1.85
CA ARG A 13 -3.63 5.80 2.10
C ARG A 13 -4.42 4.61 2.65
N MET A 14 -4.19 3.40 2.14
CA MET A 14 -4.82 2.18 2.68
C MET A 14 -4.45 1.97 4.16
N ARG A 15 -3.17 2.08 4.51
CA ARG A 15 -2.67 1.95 5.89
C ARG A 15 -3.27 3.02 6.82
N VAL A 16 -3.34 4.27 6.35
CA VAL A 16 -3.93 5.39 7.09
C VAL A 16 -5.44 5.19 7.31
N ILE A 17 -6.17 4.69 6.31
CA ILE A 17 -7.60 4.37 6.46
C ILE A 17 -7.79 3.27 7.49
N ASN A 18 -6.97 2.19 7.46
CA ASN A 18 -7.01 1.11 8.45
C ASN A 18 -6.79 1.65 9.87
N SER A 19 -5.75 2.46 10.08
CA SER A 19 -5.49 3.12 11.37
C SER A 19 -6.65 4.01 11.82
N SER A 20 -7.25 4.75 10.90
CA SER A 20 -8.37 5.64 11.18
C SER A 20 -9.65 4.88 11.50
N LEU A 21 -9.84 3.71 10.89
CA LEU A 21 -10.97 2.83 11.19
C LEU A 21 -10.83 2.23 12.59
N GLU A 22 -9.62 1.82 12.98
CA GLU A 22 -9.34 1.36 14.34
C GLU A 22 -9.57 2.48 15.37
N LEU A 23 -9.10 3.71 15.09
CA LEU A 23 -9.39 4.88 15.92
C LEU A 23 -10.92 5.13 16.06
N ALA A 24 -11.63 5.09 14.94
CA ALA A 24 -13.08 5.30 14.94
C ALA A 24 -13.83 4.24 15.76
N LYS A 25 -13.40 2.98 15.65
CA LYS A 25 -13.92 1.87 16.43
C LYS A 25 -13.67 2.05 17.94
N ARG A 26 -12.42 2.37 18.34
CA ARG A 26 -12.07 2.65 19.75
C ARG A 26 -12.81 3.85 20.33
N LYS A 27 -13.07 4.88 19.52
CA LYS A 27 -13.88 6.06 19.90
C LYS A 27 -15.39 5.83 19.75
N ASN A 28 -15.84 4.62 19.39
CA ASN A 28 -17.24 4.27 19.13
C ASN A 28 -17.94 5.30 18.20
N THR A 29 -17.36 5.55 17.05
CA THR A 29 -17.82 6.56 16.10
C THR A 29 -17.65 6.12 14.64
N LYS A 30 -18.16 6.93 13.70
CA LYS A 30 -18.07 6.68 12.27
C LYS A 30 -16.79 7.29 11.68
N LEU A 31 -16.29 6.66 10.60
CA LEU A 31 -15.19 7.16 9.79
C LEU A 31 -15.71 7.80 8.50
N LEU A 32 -15.17 8.97 8.18
CA LEU A 32 -15.33 9.66 6.89
C LEU A 32 -13.96 9.84 6.26
N VAL A 33 -13.78 9.30 5.06
CA VAL A 33 -12.54 9.41 4.27
C VAL A 33 -12.70 10.49 3.22
N LEU A 34 -11.82 11.50 3.24
CA LEU A 34 -11.71 12.53 2.21
C LEU A 34 -10.62 12.11 1.22
N TRP A 35 -11.01 11.52 0.11
CA TRP A 35 -10.12 10.95 -0.88
C TRP A 35 -9.81 11.97 -1.98
N TYR A 36 -8.55 12.43 -2.02
CA TYR A 36 -8.09 13.41 -3.01
C TYR A 36 -7.41 12.70 -4.18
N CYS A 37 -7.85 13.03 -5.41
CA CYS A 37 -7.09 12.71 -6.62
C CYS A 37 -5.95 13.73 -6.75
N THR A 38 -4.72 13.25 -6.72
CA THR A 38 -3.48 14.04 -6.76
C THR A 38 -2.48 13.42 -7.72
N ASP A 39 -1.37 14.10 -7.98
CA ASP A 39 -0.29 13.55 -8.83
C ASP A 39 0.34 12.27 -8.24
N GLU A 40 0.21 12.06 -6.92
CA GLU A 40 0.67 10.84 -6.25
C GLU A 40 -0.32 9.67 -6.38
N LEU A 41 -1.60 9.97 -6.61
CA LEU A 41 -2.69 9.03 -6.80
C LEU A 41 -3.85 9.71 -7.53
N ASN A 42 -3.90 9.58 -8.85
CA ASN A 42 -4.94 10.20 -9.67
C ASN A 42 -6.02 9.21 -10.08
N ALA A 43 -6.71 8.67 -9.09
CA ALA A 43 -7.88 7.81 -9.29
C ALA A 43 -8.91 8.04 -8.18
N PRO A 44 -10.21 8.17 -8.49
CA PRO A 44 -11.28 8.11 -7.49
C PRO A 44 -11.28 6.76 -6.76
N PHE A 45 -11.71 6.73 -5.51
CA PHE A 45 -11.74 5.50 -4.70
C PHE A 45 -12.56 4.38 -5.37
N GLU A 46 -13.74 4.70 -5.88
CA GLU A 46 -14.65 3.76 -6.53
C GLU A 46 -14.16 3.24 -7.89
N SER A 47 -13.15 3.88 -8.48
CA SER A 47 -12.49 3.33 -9.68
C SER A 47 -11.54 2.18 -9.33
N LEU A 48 -11.07 2.12 -8.09
CA LEU A 48 -10.13 1.12 -7.61
C LEU A 48 -10.82 0.02 -6.81
N PHE A 49 -11.75 0.39 -5.92
CA PHE A 49 -12.34 -0.49 -4.93
C PHE A 49 -13.86 -0.53 -4.99
N GLN A 50 -14.40 -1.66 -4.59
CA GLN A 50 -15.84 -1.82 -4.35
C GLN A 50 -16.30 -0.93 -3.19
N PRO A 51 -17.60 -0.60 -3.09
CA PRO A 51 -18.15 0.10 -1.93
C PRO A 51 -17.85 -0.61 -0.61
N VAL A 52 -17.53 0.16 0.43
CA VAL A 52 -17.23 -0.32 1.77
C VAL A 52 -18.30 0.21 2.73
N GLU A 53 -18.84 -0.65 3.60
CA GLU A 53 -19.90 -0.28 4.57
C GLU A 53 -19.35 0.36 5.83
N GLU A 54 -18.10 0.01 6.21
CA GLU A 54 -17.44 0.41 7.45
C GLU A 54 -17.07 1.89 7.50
N PHE A 55 -16.92 2.53 6.32
CA PHE A 55 -16.62 3.95 6.22
C PHE A 55 -17.25 4.60 4.99
N LYS A 56 -17.43 5.92 5.04
CA LYS A 56 -17.86 6.71 3.88
C LYS A 56 -16.66 7.33 3.20
N VAL A 57 -16.71 7.43 1.87
CA VAL A 57 -15.71 8.12 1.05
C VAL A 57 -16.33 9.31 0.35
N ILE A 58 -15.61 10.42 0.31
CA ILE A 58 -15.91 11.58 -0.52
C ILE A 58 -14.68 11.84 -1.39
N ASN A 59 -14.84 11.74 -2.71
CA ASN A 59 -13.78 12.06 -3.65
C ASN A 59 -13.67 13.57 -3.89
N PHE A 60 -12.43 14.02 -4.01
CA PHE A 60 -12.06 15.38 -4.35
C PHE A 60 -11.14 15.35 -5.57
N THR A 61 -11.59 15.93 -6.67
CA THR A 61 -10.82 16.04 -7.92
C THR A 61 -10.04 17.34 -8.01
N SER A 62 -10.21 18.23 -7.03
CA SER A 62 -9.50 19.51 -6.94
C SER A 62 -9.11 19.84 -5.52
N LEU A 63 -7.87 20.27 -5.33
CA LEU A 63 -7.38 20.79 -4.03
C LEU A 63 -8.05 22.12 -3.65
N LYS A 64 -8.71 22.80 -4.60
CA LYS A 64 -9.45 24.05 -4.39
C LYS A 64 -10.89 23.84 -3.88
N ASP A 65 -11.30 22.59 -3.68
CA ASP A 65 -12.64 22.28 -3.20
C ASP A 65 -12.83 22.78 -1.76
N LEU A 66 -13.74 23.75 -1.60
CA LEU A 66 -13.98 24.42 -0.32
C LEU A 66 -14.61 23.52 0.74
N ARG A 67 -15.17 22.37 0.38
CA ARG A 67 -15.76 21.40 1.34
C ARG A 67 -14.74 20.96 2.39
N LYS A 68 -13.45 20.87 2.02
CA LYS A 68 -12.35 20.58 2.95
C LYS A 68 -12.33 21.59 4.11
N ILE A 69 -12.45 22.87 3.79
CA ILE A 69 -12.40 23.95 4.79
C ILE A 69 -13.52 23.77 5.81
N TRP A 70 -14.71 23.41 5.35
CA TRP A 70 -15.84 23.14 6.24
C TRP A 70 -15.55 22.01 7.23
N TYR A 71 -14.97 20.88 6.76
CA TYR A 71 -14.60 19.77 7.63
C TYR A 71 -13.51 20.15 8.64
N GLN A 72 -12.54 20.97 8.23
CA GLN A 72 -11.50 21.48 9.12
C GLN A 72 -12.06 22.45 10.17
N LEU A 73 -12.98 23.34 9.79
CA LEU A 73 -13.56 24.35 10.69
C LEU A 73 -14.52 23.72 11.72
N THR A 74 -15.23 22.66 11.34
CA THR A 74 -16.18 21.98 12.23
C THR A 74 -15.53 20.97 13.16
N ALA A 75 -14.26 20.61 12.96
CA ALA A 75 -13.53 19.70 13.81
C ALA A 75 -13.16 20.36 15.16
N ARG A 76 -13.37 19.62 16.24
CA ARG A 76 -12.93 20.03 17.60
C ARG A 76 -11.44 19.77 17.81
N THR A 77 -10.92 18.69 17.19
CA THR A 77 -9.49 18.38 17.19
C THR A 77 -9.01 18.30 15.75
N ARG A 78 -7.86 18.91 15.49
CA ARG A 78 -7.14 18.79 14.21
C ARG A 78 -5.80 18.15 14.50
N VAL A 79 -5.53 17.07 13.79
CA VAL A 79 -4.31 16.28 13.94
C VAL A 79 -3.54 16.34 12.62
N SER A 80 -2.31 16.78 12.70
CA SER A 80 -1.38 16.84 11.57
C SER A 80 -0.53 15.57 11.46
N ASN A 81 0.20 15.43 10.37
CA ASN A 81 1.17 14.36 10.22
C ASN A 81 2.25 14.38 11.32
N ALA A 82 2.74 15.57 11.69
CA ALA A 82 3.73 15.72 12.76
C ALA A 82 3.18 15.27 14.13
N ASP A 83 1.90 15.53 14.41
CA ASP A 83 1.27 15.04 15.64
C ASP A 83 1.25 13.51 15.67
N ILE A 84 0.93 12.87 14.53
CA ILE A 84 0.94 11.41 14.41
C ILE A 84 2.36 10.86 14.61
N GLU A 85 3.37 11.43 13.94
CA GLU A 85 4.77 11.01 14.07
C GLU A 85 5.27 11.13 15.52
N ASN A 86 4.94 12.21 16.20
CA ASN A 86 5.39 12.48 17.57
C ASN A 86 4.68 11.63 18.63
N HIS A 87 3.48 11.12 18.34
CA HIS A 87 2.64 10.38 19.28
C HIS A 87 2.36 8.93 18.87
N THR A 88 3.15 8.38 17.95
CA THR A 88 3.04 6.98 17.54
C THR A 88 4.36 6.26 17.80
N THR A 89 4.29 5.20 18.60
CA THR A 89 5.43 4.32 18.90
C THR A 89 5.07 2.90 18.49
N ASP A 90 5.97 2.25 17.75
CA ASP A 90 5.78 0.88 17.23
C ASP A 90 4.42 0.67 16.53
N GLY A 91 4.01 1.67 15.73
CA GLY A 91 2.76 1.64 14.98
C GLY A 91 1.50 1.72 15.86
N THR A 92 1.61 2.24 17.08
CA THR A 92 0.49 2.41 18.00
C THR A 92 0.47 3.82 18.57
N LEU A 93 -0.69 4.47 18.53
CA LEU A 93 -0.88 5.83 19.05
C LEU A 93 -0.84 5.84 20.58
N ASP A 94 -0.14 6.82 21.18
CA ASP A 94 -0.11 7.05 22.61
C ASP A 94 -1.51 7.16 23.22
N GLN A 95 -1.71 6.58 24.40
CA GLN A 95 -3.00 6.61 25.06
C GLN A 95 -3.42 8.03 25.46
N ASP A 96 -2.49 8.84 25.97
CA ASP A 96 -2.77 10.24 26.37
C ASP A 96 -3.19 11.09 25.16
N PHE A 97 -2.49 10.91 24.04
CA PHE A 97 -2.86 11.60 22.80
C PHE A 97 -4.19 11.09 22.26
N PHE A 98 -4.43 9.75 22.27
CA PHE A 98 -5.74 9.19 21.94
C PHE A 98 -6.86 9.84 22.77
N ASP A 99 -6.68 9.95 24.09
CA ASP A 99 -7.70 10.52 24.99
C ASP A 99 -7.93 12.02 24.73
N SER A 100 -6.91 12.75 24.30
CA SER A 100 -6.98 14.17 23.94
C SER A 100 -7.83 14.45 22.70
N ILE A 101 -7.97 13.47 21.78
CA ILE A 101 -8.73 13.63 20.54
C ILE A 101 -10.22 13.75 20.83
N LYS A 102 -10.78 14.96 20.68
CA LYS A 102 -12.21 15.26 20.82
C LYS A 102 -12.92 15.20 19.47
N LEU A 103 -14.07 14.55 19.41
CA LEU A 103 -14.86 14.41 18.19
C LEU A 103 -15.78 15.62 17.94
N PRO A 104 -16.04 16.04 16.70
CA PRO A 104 -15.44 15.54 15.46
C PRO A 104 -13.95 15.84 15.38
N ALA A 105 -13.16 14.86 14.89
CA ALA A 105 -11.73 15.04 14.70
C ALA A 105 -11.39 15.01 13.21
N TYR A 106 -10.56 15.95 12.76
CA TYR A 106 -10.01 15.99 11.41
C TYR A 106 -8.53 15.63 11.48
N ILE A 107 -8.11 14.61 10.71
CA ILE A 107 -6.74 14.09 10.67
C ILE A 107 -6.21 14.19 9.25
N PHE A 108 -4.99 14.70 9.10
CA PHE A 108 -4.25 14.70 7.83
C PHE A 108 -2.91 14.04 8.05
N THR A 109 -2.68 12.89 7.39
CA THR A 109 -1.42 12.16 7.53
C THR A 109 -1.18 11.21 6.35
N TRP A 110 0.07 10.80 6.14
CA TRP A 110 0.49 9.68 5.32
C TRP A 110 1.06 8.52 6.15
N GLU A 111 1.20 8.74 7.47
CA GLU A 111 1.70 7.73 8.40
C GLU A 111 0.55 6.93 9.03
N HIS A 112 0.77 5.63 9.17
CA HIS A 112 -0.12 4.80 9.97
C HIS A 112 0.15 5.01 11.46
N PHE A 113 -0.88 4.84 12.28
CA PHE A 113 -0.81 5.05 13.72
C PHE A 113 -1.54 3.97 14.53
N TYR A 114 -1.94 2.91 13.83
CA TYR A 114 -2.32 1.60 14.37
C TYR A 114 -1.91 0.53 13.36
N LEU A 115 -1.37 -0.59 13.86
CA LEU A 115 -1.21 -1.81 13.09
C LEU A 115 -2.55 -2.53 13.07
N ALA A 116 -3.32 -2.36 12.00
CA ALA A 116 -4.70 -2.81 11.85
C ALA A 116 -4.87 -3.58 10.53
N ASP A 117 -4.08 -4.62 10.37
CA ASP A 117 -3.95 -5.38 9.12
C ASP A 117 -5.25 -6.12 8.76
N GLU A 118 -6.08 -6.45 9.74
CA GLU A 118 -7.37 -7.10 9.53
C GLU A 118 -8.34 -6.30 8.65
N TYR A 119 -8.15 -4.99 8.50
CA TYR A 119 -8.98 -4.14 7.66
C TYR A 119 -8.56 -4.12 6.18
N PHE A 120 -7.38 -4.66 5.82
CA PHE A 120 -6.99 -4.73 4.41
C PHE A 120 -7.99 -5.52 3.55
N LYS A 121 -8.67 -6.51 4.10
CA LYS A 121 -9.74 -7.29 3.45
C LYS A 121 -10.94 -6.45 2.98
N LEU A 122 -11.09 -5.20 3.44
CA LEU A 122 -12.13 -4.28 3.02
C LEU A 122 -11.83 -3.64 1.65
N PHE A 123 -10.57 -3.59 1.25
CA PHE A 123 -10.15 -3.04 -0.04
C PHE A 123 -10.27 -4.08 -1.15
N LYS A 124 -11.51 -4.40 -1.52
CA LYS A 124 -11.78 -5.34 -2.62
C LYS A 124 -11.68 -4.58 -3.95
N PRO A 125 -10.88 -5.03 -4.92
CA PRO A 125 -10.83 -4.44 -6.24
C PRO A 125 -12.20 -4.38 -6.89
N THR A 126 -12.43 -3.41 -7.81
CA THR A 126 -13.63 -3.45 -8.65
C THR A 126 -13.68 -4.77 -9.43
N ALA A 127 -14.88 -5.17 -9.89
CA ALA A 127 -15.04 -6.43 -10.62
C ALA A 127 -14.16 -6.52 -11.88
N GLU A 128 -13.95 -5.38 -12.55
CA GLU A 128 -13.08 -5.29 -13.73
C GLU A 128 -11.60 -5.52 -13.35
N LEU A 129 -11.13 -4.85 -12.30
CA LEU A 129 -9.76 -5.02 -11.83
C LEU A 129 -9.52 -6.41 -11.26
N GLN A 130 -10.50 -6.99 -10.54
CA GLN A 130 -10.41 -8.36 -10.05
C GLN A 130 -10.24 -9.35 -11.21
N LYS A 131 -11.00 -9.18 -12.30
CA LYS A 131 -10.84 -10.01 -13.49
C LYS A 131 -9.44 -9.91 -14.09
N ARG A 132 -8.85 -8.71 -14.15
CA ARG A 132 -7.46 -8.53 -14.61
C ARG A 132 -6.46 -9.21 -13.68
N ILE A 133 -6.66 -9.13 -12.37
CA ILE A 133 -5.84 -9.82 -11.36
C ILE A 133 -5.95 -11.34 -11.56
N ASP A 134 -7.15 -11.88 -11.69
CA ASP A 134 -7.41 -13.31 -11.89
C ASP A 134 -6.74 -13.82 -13.18
N GLU A 135 -6.74 -13.03 -14.26
CA GLU A 135 -6.06 -13.38 -15.52
C GLU A 135 -4.55 -13.52 -15.36
N VAL A 136 -3.92 -12.77 -14.47
CA VAL A 136 -2.49 -12.89 -14.17
C VAL A 136 -2.25 -14.05 -13.21
N THR A 137 -3.00 -14.09 -12.12
CA THR A 137 -2.77 -15.05 -11.01
C THR A 137 -3.17 -16.48 -11.35
N LYS A 138 -4.03 -16.71 -12.37
CA LYS A 138 -4.36 -18.07 -12.85
C LYS A 138 -3.14 -18.89 -13.31
N HIS A 139 -2.02 -18.21 -13.58
CA HIS A 139 -0.76 -18.84 -13.98
C HIS A 139 0.22 -19.03 -12.80
N PHE A 140 -0.18 -18.59 -11.60
CA PHE A 140 0.64 -18.73 -10.41
C PHE A 140 0.61 -20.18 -9.91
N THR A 141 1.73 -20.61 -9.36
CA THR A 141 1.83 -21.87 -8.62
C THR A 141 1.76 -21.59 -7.12
N ASP A 142 1.40 -22.59 -6.33
CA ASP A 142 1.33 -22.48 -4.87
C ASP A 142 2.67 -22.08 -4.23
N ASP A 143 3.78 -22.34 -4.94
CA ASP A 143 5.14 -22.04 -4.49
C ASP A 143 5.70 -20.71 -5.02
N MET A 144 4.91 -19.95 -5.81
CA MET A 144 5.38 -18.69 -6.37
C MET A 144 5.75 -17.69 -5.26
N VAL A 145 6.91 -17.05 -5.45
CA VAL A 145 7.42 -16.00 -4.56
C VAL A 145 7.28 -14.65 -5.23
N SER A 146 6.76 -13.67 -4.55
CA SER A 146 6.71 -12.31 -5.08
C SER A 146 7.97 -11.51 -4.74
N VAL A 147 8.36 -10.62 -5.66
CA VAL A 147 9.53 -9.75 -5.54
C VAL A 147 9.07 -8.31 -5.84
N HIS A 148 9.23 -7.42 -4.87
CA HIS A 148 8.91 -6.00 -5.04
C HIS A 148 10.16 -5.13 -4.88
N ILE A 149 10.56 -4.47 -5.96
CA ILE A 149 11.78 -3.65 -6.01
C ILE A 149 11.43 -2.19 -6.26
N ARG A 150 11.82 -1.31 -5.33
CA ARG A 150 11.63 0.14 -5.41
C ARG A 150 12.92 0.83 -5.78
N ARG A 151 12.93 1.62 -6.89
CA ARG A 151 14.15 2.25 -7.42
C ARG A 151 14.04 3.76 -7.66
N THR A 152 12.86 4.29 -8.01
CA THR A 152 12.81 5.64 -8.62
C THR A 152 12.90 6.79 -7.63
N ASP A 153 12.22 6.74 -6.46
CA ASP A 153 12.06 7.92 -5.59
C ASP A 153 12.39 7.66 -4.11
N GLN A 154 12.73 6.43 -3.74
CA GLN A 154 12.93 6.05 -2.33
C GLN A 154 14.42 5.80 -2.03
N VAL A 155 15.15 6.90 -1.76
CA VAL A 155 16.61 6.86 -1.53
C VAL A 155 17.02 5.85 -0.45
N THR A 156 16.29 5.80 0.66
CA THR A 156 16.56 4.87 1.76
C THR A 156 16.38 3.41 1.31
N SER A 157 15.32 3.12 0.55
CA SER A 157 15.06 1.80 -0.02
C SER A 157 16.20 1.36 -0.93
N ILE A 158 16.64 2.24 -1.83
CA ILE A 158 17.72 1.98 -2.81
C ILE A 158 19.04 1.70 -2.07
N ALA A 159 19.35 2.48 -1.04
CA ALA A 159 20.60 2.35 -0.29
C ALA A 159 20.71 1.02 0.47
N HIS A 160 19.60 0.53 1.05
CA HIS A 160 19.59 -0.69 1.85
C HIS A 160 19.30 -1.95 1.01
N SER A 161 18.36 -1.87 0.08
CA SER A 161 17.93 -3.02 -0.72
C SER A 161 18.56 -2.99 -2.12
N LYS A 162 19.85 -3.26 -2.21
CA LYS A 162 20.57 -3.34 -3.49
C LYS A 162 20.11 -4.55 -4.30
N THR A 163 20.31 -4.52 -5.62
CA THR A 163 19.93 -5.60 -6.53
C THR A 163 20.56 -6.93 -6.14
N GLU A 164 21.83 -6.92 -5.70
CA GLU A 164 22.55 -8.12 -5.27
C GLU A 164 21.85 -8.82 -4.10
N ASN A 165 21.25 -8.07 -3.18
CA ASN A 165 20.54 -8.61 -2.03
C ASN A 165 19.26 -9.36 -2.47
N PHE A 166 18.56 -8.84 -3.49
CA PHE A 166 17.43 -9.55 -4.08
C PHE A 166 17.88 -10.83 -4.79
N ILE A 167 18.94 -10.74 -5.58
CA ILE A 167 19.51 -11.90 -6.29
C ILE A 167 19.92 -12.99 -5.28
N GLU A 168 20.54 -12.62 -4.17
CA GLU A 168 20.91 -13.57 -3.10
C GLU A 168 19.68 -14.27 -2.51
N LEU A 169 18.65 -13.52 -2.11
CA LEU A 169 17.42 -14.10 -1.55
C LEU A 169 16.70 -14.99 -2.59
N MET A 170 16.63 -14.56 -3.84
CA MET A 170 16.02 -15.34 -4.92
C MET A 170 16.79 -16.65 -5.19
N ASN A 171 18.13 -16.63 -5.12
CA ASN A 171 18.93 -17.83 -5.22
C ASN A 171 18.65 -18.82 -4.08
N ARG A 172 18.52 -18.34 -2.84
CA ARG A 172 18.13 -19.17 -1.67
C ARG A 172 16.76 -19.84 -1.90
N GLU A 173 15.80 -19.13 -2.51
CA GLU A 173 14.51 -19.72 -2.87
C GLU A 173 14.65 -20.81 -3.95
N ILE A 174 15.53 -20.61 -4.95
CA ILE A 174 15.81 -21.60 -5.97
C ILE A 174 16.52 -22.84 -5.40
N GLU A 175 17.45 -22.65 -4.46
CA GLU A 175 18.11 -23.76 -3.76
C GLU A 175 17.10 -24.61 -2.96
N ALA A 176 16.13 -23.94 -2.33
CA ALA A 176 15.07 -24.60 -1.57
C ALA A 176 14.00 -25.27 -2.47
N ASN A 177 13.70 -24.66 -3.62
CA ASN A 177 12.76 -25.18 -4.61
C ASN A 177 13.26 -24.86 -6.03
N PRO A 178 13.87 -25.83 -6.75
CA PRO A 178 14.43 -25.62 -8.09
C PRO A 178 13.40 -25.18 -9.15
N ASP A 179 12.11 -25.39 -8.93
CA ASP A 179 11.04 -25.02 -9.87
C ASP A 179 10.37 -23.67 -9.54
N VAL A 180 10.81 -22.99 -8.48
CA VAL A 180 10.22 -21.73 -8.05
C VAL A 180 10.25 -20.67 -9.15
N LYS A 181 9.13 -19.96 -9.30
CA LYS A 181 8.99 -18.77 -10.14
C LYS A 181 8.75 -17.55 -9.30
N PHE A 182 9.02 -16.39 -9.86
CA PHE A 182 8.92 -15.11 -9.18
C PHE A 182 7.96 -14.19 -9.91
N PHE A 183 6.98 -13.63 -9.17
CA PHE A 183 6.21 -12.51 -9.68
C PHE A 183 6.93 -11.22 -9.31
N LEU A 184 7.39 -10.47 -10.32
CA LEU A 184 8.17 -9.23 -10.13
C LEU A 184 7.32 -8.00 -10.37
N ALA A 185 7.27 -7.10 -9.38
CA ALA A 185 6.80 -5.74 -9.51
C ALA A 185 7.96 -4.76 -9.21
N THR A 186 8.29 -3.92 -10.15
CA THR A 186 9.31 -2.87 -10.00
C THR A 186 8.92 -1.63 -10.78
N ASP A 187 9.38 -0.47 -10.34
CA ASP A 187 9.21 0.81 -11.04
C ASP A 187 10.38 1.15 -11.97
N ASP A 188 11.31 0.20 -12.18
CA ASP A 188 12.50 0.32 -13.01
C ASP A 188 12.58 -0.80 -14.07
N LYS A 189 12.59 -0.44 -15.34
CA LYS A 189 12.67 -1.38 -16.46
C LYS A 189 14.04 -2.03 -16.63
N GLU A 190 15.11 -1.34 -16.23
CA GLU A 190 16.48 -1.88 -16.31
C GLU A 190 16.66 -2.96 -15.24
N GLU A 191 16.10 -2.75 -14.04
CA GLU A 191 16.06 -3.74 -12.97
C GLU A 191 15.31 -4.99 -13.41
N GLU A 192 14.14 -4.83 -14.04
CA GLU A 192 13.38 -5.97 -14.59
C GLU A 192 14.18 -6.73 -15.66
N ALA A 193 14.80 -6.02 -16.60
CA ALA A 193 15.60 -6.64 -17.65
C ALA A 193 16.79 -7.41 -17.08
N LEU A 194 17.46 -6.87 -16.08
CA LEU A 194 18.58 -7.51 -15.39
C LEU A 194 18.13 -8.82 -14.72
N LEU A 195 17.02 -8.78 -13.97
CA LEU A 195 16.51 -9.98 -13.29
C LEU A 195 16.01 -11.06 -14.26
N ARG A 196 15.38 -10.68 -15.37
CA ARG A 196 15.00 -11.63 -16.42
C ARG A 196 16.22 -12.31 -17.06
N LYS A 197 17.33 -11.58 -17.22
CA LYS A 197 18.59 -12.14 -17.70
C LYS A 197 19.25 -13.05 -16.67
N THR A 198 19.19 -12.70 -15.40
CA THR A 198 19.80 -13.47 -14.29
C THR A 198 19.02 -14.74 -14.00
N PHE A 199 17.68 -14.72 -14.12
CA PHE A 199 16.78 -15.82 -13.83
C PHE A 199 15.91 -16.19 -15.05
N PRO A 200 16.50 -16.73 -16.13
CA PRO A 200 15.79 -16.97 -17.38
C PRO A 200 14.63 -17.95 -17.18
N GLY A 201 13.44 -17.55 -17.69
CA GLY A 201 12.22 -18.36 -17.62
C GLY A 201 11.53 -18.41 -16.25
N ARG A 202 12.07 -17.72 -15.23
CA ARG A 202 11.49 -17.72 -13.87
C ARG A 202 10.72 -16.47 -13.51
N ILE A 203 10.90 -15.37 -14.25
CA ILE A 203 10.26 -14.09 -13.94
C ILE A 203 8.94 -13.94 -14.67
N VAL A 204 7.89 -13.70 -13.91
CA VAL A 204 6.55 -13.29 -14.37
C VAL A 204 6.34 -11.85 -13.92
N SER A 205 5.84 -10.98 -14.77
CA SER A 205 5.48 -9.59 -14.43
C SER A 205 4.30 -9.12 -15.28
N ASN A 206 3.71 -8.00 -14.89
CA ASN A 206 2.75 -7.28 -15.72
C ASN A 206 3.52 -6.50 -16.81
N GLU A 207 3.64 -7.06 -18.00
CA GLU A 207 4.52 -6.55 -19.07
C GLU A 207 4.03 -5.22 -19.69
N ASN A 208 2.72 -4.97 -19.69
CA ASN A 208 2.10 -3.81 -20.35
C ASN A 208 1.74 -2.68 -19.39
N ARG A 209 2.45 -2.59 -18.26
CA ARG A 209 2.11 -1.62 -17.22
C ARG A 209 2.58 -0.20 -17.54
N THR A 210 1.76 0.75 -17.12
CA THR A 210 2.09 2.16 -17.06
C THR A 210 2.60 2.49 -15.66
N LEU A 211 3.86 2.94 -15.53
CA LEU A 211 4.46 3.26 -14.23
C LEU A 211 4.09 4.67 -13.70
N ARG A 212 3.03 5.28 -14.24
CA ARG A 212 2.60 6.64 -13.95
C ARG A 212 1.53 6.66 -12.85
N ARG A 213 1.78 7.31 -11.73
CA ARG A 213 0.83 7.47 -10.63
C ARG A 213 -0.21 8.57 -10.87
N ASP A 214 0.09 9.48 -11.79
CA ASP A 214 -0.75 10.61 -12.18
C ASP A 214 -1.81 10.26 -13.22
N SER A 215 -2.00 8.98 -13.53
CA SER A 215 -3.00 8.48 -14.47
C SER A 215 -3.82 7.34 -13.87
N LEU A 216 -5.07 7.23 -14.32
CA LEU A 216 -5.98 6.16 -13.89
C LEU A 216 -5.44 4.77 -14.26
N ASP A 217 -4.92 4.63 -15.50
CA ASP A 217 -4.34 3.36 -15.97
C ASP A 217 -3.14 2.94 -15.12
N GLY A 218 -2.26 3.89 -14.77
CA GLY A 218 -1.13 3.60 -13.91
C GLY A 218 -1.54 3.21 -12.50
N MET A 219 -2.66 3.75 -11.99
CA MET A 219 -3.22 3.32 -10.71
C MET A 219 -3.86 1.93 -10.78
N TYR A 220 -4.48 1.58 -11.91
CA TYR A 220 -4.96 0.22 -12.15
C TYR A 220 -3.83 -0.79 -12.17
N ASP A 221 -2.73 -0.47 -12.85
CA ASP A 221 -1.57 -1.33 -12.91
C ASP A 221 -0.88 -1.47 -11.54
N ALA A 222 -0.79 -0.39 -10.76
CA ALA A 222 -0.27 -0.45 -9.40
C ALA A 222 -1.15 -1.33 -8.48
N LEU A 223 -2.47 -1.23 -8.61
CA LEU A 223 -3.38 -2.08 -7.85
C LEU A 223 -3.26 -3.55 -8.26
N LEU A 224 -3.16 -3.82 -9.56
CA LEU A 224 -2.94 -5.17 -10.09
C LEU A 224 -1.64 -5.76 -9.54
N ASP A 225 -0.53 -5.03 -9.62
CA ASP A 225 0.75 -5.47 -9.08
C ASP A 225 0.66 -5.75 -7.57
N LEU A 226 -0.01 -4.89 -6.80
CA LEU A 226 -0.20 -5.06 -5.35
C LEU A 226 -0.93 -6.37 -5.02
N PHE A 227 -2.03 -6.66 -5.71
CA PHE A 227 -2.82 -7.86 -5.46
C PHE A 227 -2.12 -9.13 -5.99
N CYS A 228 -1.41 -9.04 -7.10
CA CYS A 228 -0.58 -10.16 -7.57
C CYS A 228 0.56 -10.49 -6.59
N LEU A 229 1.24 -9.48 -6.04
CA LEU A 229 2.24 -9.68 -4.99
C LEU A 229 1.65 -10.38 -3.77
N ALA A 230 0.46 -9.93 -3.33
CA ALA A 230 -0.25 -10.47 -2.18
C ALA A 230 -0.77 -11.92 -2.40
N SER A 231 -0.89 -12.36 -3.65
CA SER A 231 -1.37 -13.70 -4.02
C SER A 231 -0.27 -14.77 -4.03
N CYS A 232 0.97 -14.41 -3.71
CA CYS A 232 2.09 -15.34 -3.67
C CYS A 232 2.29 -15.95 -2.27
N LYS A 233 3.15 -16.98 -2.16
CA LYS A 233 3.44 -17.69 -0.91
C LYS A 233 4.18 -16.82 0.13
N LYS A 234 5.06 -15.94 -0.33
CA LYS A 234 5.85 -14.97 0.45
C LYS A 234 6.29 -13.82 -0.45
N ILE A 235 6.76 -12.74 0.16
CA ILE A 235 7.28 -11.58 -0.56
C ILE A 235 8.72 -11.27 -0.16
N ILE A 236 9.60 -11.06 -1.15
CA ILE A 236 10.91 -10.44 -1.01
C ILE A 236 10.75 -8.97 -1.41
N GLY A 237 10.95 -8.05 -0.48
CA GLY A 237 10.63 -6.65 -0.70
C GLY A 237 11.76 -5.69 -0.38
N SER A 238 11.56 -4.45 -0.79
CA SER A 238 12.46 -3.34 -0.50
C SER A 238 12.26 -2.80 0.91
N TYR A 239 13.34 -2.38 1.55
CA TYR A 239 13.35 -1.73 2.85
C TYR A 239 12.52 -0.44 2.84
N CYS A 240 11.81 -0.17 3.93
CA CYS A 240 10.94 1.02 4.10
C CYS A 240 9.93 1.22 2.95
N SER A 241 9.38 0.15 2.40
CA SER A 241 8.40 0.22 1.32
C SER A 241 6.99 -0.11 1.81
N SER A 242 6.13 0.91 1.88
CA SER A 242 4.72 0.73 2.20
C SER A 242 4.00 -0.22 1.22
N PHE A 243 4.48 -0.33 -0.01
CA PHE A 243 3.93 -1.25 -1.01
C PHE A 243 4.23 -2.72 -0.66
N THR A 244 5.49 -3.01 -0.26
CA THR A 244 5.89 -4.33 0.25
C THR A 244 5.07 -4.70 1.50
N ASP A 245 5.00 -3.78 2.46
CA ASP A 245 4.27 -4.01 3.72
C ASP A 245 2.78 -4.28 3.47
N THR A 246 2.16 -3.45 2.63
CA THR A 246 0.74 -3.61 2.29
C THR A 246 0.47 -4.92 1.55
N ALA A 247 1.33 -5.32 0.60
CA ALA A 247 1.19 -6.61 -0.09
C ALA A 247 1.28 -7.79 0.89
N ALA A 248 2.25 -7.76 1.81
CA ALA A 248 2.40 -8.80 2.82
C ALA A 248 1.17 -8.90 3.74
N SER A 249 0.70 -7.76 4.26
CA SER A 249 -0.48 -7.70 5.15
C SER A 249 -1.77 -8.10 4.42
N LEU A 250 -1.94 -7.65 3.16
CA LEU A 250 -3.11 -7.97 2.34
C LEU A 250 -3.21 -9.47 2.04
N GLY A 251 -2.07 -10.12 1.75
CA GLY A 251 -2.00 -11.56 1.50
C GLY A 251 -1.89 -12.42 2.75
N GLY A 252 -1.59 -11.82 3.91
CA GLY A 252 -1.26 -12.56 5.14
C GLY A 252 -0.01 -13.43 4.94
N ILE A 253 0.96 -12.98 4.13
CA ILE A 253 2.12 -13.75 3.72
C ILE A 253 3.42 -13.29 4.41
N PRO A 254 4.39 -14.20 4.63
CA PRO A 254 5.70 -13.87 5.16
C PRO A 254 6.44 -12.86 4.29
N LYS A 255 7.14 -11.92 4.94
CA LYS A 255 7.91 -10.86 4.29
C LYS A 255 9.40 -11.02 4.62
N LEU A 256 10.25 -11.02 3.60
CA LEU A 256 11.70 -10.91 3.67
C LEU A 256 12.11 -9.56 3.10
N ILE A 257 13.02 -8.85 3.76
CA ILE A 257 13.52 -7.54 3.30
C ILE A 257 14.94 -7.70 2.76
N ALA A 258 15.12 -7.36 1.49
CA ALA A 258 16.43 -7.43 0.85
C ALA A 258 17.41 -6.45 1.51
N GLY A 259 18.58 -6.94 1.96
CA GLY A 259 19.62 -6.15 2.62
C GLY A 259 19.42 -5.90 4.12
N VAL A 260 18.51 -6.65 4.74
CA VAL A 260 18.31 -6.69 6.19
C VAL A 260 18.45 -8.14 6.66
N ASP A 261 19.02 -8.36 7.83
CA ASP A 261 19.06 -9.68 8.45
C ASP A 261 17.62 -10.12 8.75
N ASN A 262 17.17 -11.23 8.12
CA ASN A 262 15.80 -11.75 8.16
C ASN A 262 15.71 -12.99 9.07
#